data_09d9479ef86502585da77c932e97c161
#
_entry.id   09d9479ef86502585da77c932e97c161
#
_cell.length_a   1.000
_cell.length_b   1.000
_cell.length_c   1.000
_cell.angle_alpha   90.00
_cell.angle_beta   90.00
_cell.angle_gamma   90.00
#
_symmetry.space_group_name_H-M   'P 1'
#
loop_
_entity.id
_entity.type
_entity.pdbx_description
1 polymer ?
#
loop_
_entity_poly.entity_id
_entity_poly.type
_entity_poly.pdbx_seq_one_letter_code
_entity_poly.pdbx_strand_id
1 'polypeptide(L)'
;NEFARGAALAVAEQPGIAYNPLFIYGNSGLGKTHLLVAIANYAIKNHPELTTHYVSANQFLDDFVEAVQTARWAKFNDKYHRVDILLVDDVQYLAGKDESINQLFNIFNEMVNQNKQIVLSADRAPKDIEMDDRMRSRFMSGLLADVKPPDYETRLAILKNHLSRAQHTNFYGDIPDDVLSYLAEASTSNIREMEGAVNRLVSNMTLLRKSTITIDEAKDLLQDFFPDTANRQVSIATIQNEVELFFGISHEDMISSKRSKGITTPRHIAIYLARFLTEESLESIGKKFGGRDHTTIMHSVNKIENDQKDNRVLFDQIEQLTIRIRERS
;
A
#
# COMPACT_ATOMS: atom_id res chain seq x y z
N ASN A 1 0.01 -9.89 4.99
CA ASN A 1 -1.15 -10.04 4.08
C ASN A 1 -1.84 -11.40 4.14
N GLU A 2 -1.49 -12.27 5.11
CA GLU A 2 -2.10 -13.60 5.26
C GLU A 2 -3.61 -13.54 5.50
N PHE A 3 -4.06 -12.55 6.28
CA PHE A 3 -5.49 -12.37 6.55
C PHE A 3 -6.29 -12.06 5.27
N ALA A 4 -5.85 -11.09 4.46
CA ALA A 4 -6.54 -10.75 3.20
C ALA A 4 -6.53 -11.93 2.21
N ARG A 5 -5.42 -12.67 2.14
CA ARG A 5 -5.32 -13.89 1.32
C ARG A 5 -6.24 -14.99 1.83
N GLY A 6 -6.28 -15.22 3.14
CA GLY A 6 -7.17 -16.22 3.75
C GLY A 6 -8.65 -15.89 3.52
N ALA A 7 -9.03 -14.61 3.67
CA ALA A 7 -10.38 -14.13 3.39
C ALA A 7 -10.76 -14.33 1.91
N ALA A 8 -9.86 -13.96 1.00
CA ALA A 8 -10.07 -14.15 -0.43
C ALA A 8 -10.25 -15.64 -0.81
N LEU A 9 -9.43 -16.51 -0.23
CA LEU A 9 -9.53 -17.96 -0.46
C LEU A 9 -10.87 -18.53 0.08
N ALA A 10 -11.25 -18.17 1.31
CA ALA A 10 -12.49 -18.64 1.90
C ALA A 10 -13.72 -18.24 1.07
N VAL A 11 -13.75 -17.00 0.57
CA VAL A 11 -14.81 -16.53 -0.33
C VAL A 11 -14.80 -17.24 -1.67
N ALA A 12 -13.62 -17.55 -2.21
CA ALA A 12 -13.49 -18.29 -3.46
C ALA A 12 -13.92 -19.74 -3.33
N GLU A 13 -13.68 -20.38 -2.17
CA GLU A 13 -14.08 -21.77 -1.88
C GLU A 13 -15.58 -21.90 -1.54
N GLN A 14 -16.16 -20.92 -0.86
CA GLN A 14 -17.55 -20.94 -0.41
C GLN A 14 -18.27 -19.61 -0.72
N PRO A 15 -18.53 -19.31 -2.01
CA PRO A 15 -19.19 -18.07 -2.41
C PRO A 15 -20.58 -17.94 -1.79
N GLY A 16 -20.90 -16.73 -1.30
CA GLY A 16 -22.17 -16.41 -0.66
C GLY A 16 -22.32 -16.90 0.78
N ILE A 17 -21.42 -17.74 1.27
CA ILE A 17 -21.49 -18.39 2.60
C ILE A 17 -20.45 -17.84 3.55
N ALA A 18 -19.17 -17.80 3.15
CA ALA A 18 -18.06 -17.49 4.06
C ALA A 18 -18.11 -16.05 4.60
N TYR A 19 -17.90 -15.07 3.74
CA TYR A 19 -17.88 -13.65 4.09
C TYR A 19 -18.56 -12.84 2.99
N ASN A 20 -19.72 -12.25 3.28
CA ASN A 20 -20.50 -11.53 2.26
C ASN A 20 -21.11 -10.23 2.83
N PRO A 21 -20.68 -9.06 2.36
CA PRO A 21 -19.62 -8.82 1.37
C PRO A 21 -18.22 -9.08 1.92
N LEU A 22 -17.25 -9.32 1.02
CA LEU A 22 -15.83 -9.15 1.31
C LEU A 22 -15.38 -7.79 0.77
N PHE A 23 -14.83 -6.94 1.62
CA PHE A 23 -14.30 -5.63 1.26
C PHE A 23 -12.79 -5.59 1.45
N ILE A 24 -12.04 -5.53 0.34
CA ILE A 24 -10.58 -5.51 0.33
C ILE A 24 -10.11 -4.07 0.14
N TYR A 25 -9.34 -3.53 1.08
CA TYR A 25 -8.87 -2.17 0.98
C TYR A 25 -7.37 -2.04 1.28
N GLY A 26 -6.77 -0.91 0.91
CA GLY A 26 -5.36 -0.60 1.10
C GLY A 26 -4.83 0.29 -0.01
N ASN A 27 -3.68 0.88 0.16
CA ASN A 27 -3.09 1.83 -0.78
C ASN A 27 -3.02 1.30 -2.21
N SER A 28 -2.91 2.21 -3.19
CA SER A 28 -2.77 1.82 -4.60
C SER A 28 -1.50 0.98 -4.81
N GLY A 29 -1.59 0.00 -5.73
CA GLY A 29 -0.42 -0.82 -6.10
C GLY A 29 -0.08 -1.97 -5.14
N LEU A 30 -0.90 -2.27 -4.13
CA LEU A 30 -0.64 -3.35 -3.17
C LEU A 30 -1.18 -4.73 -3.58
N GLY A 31 -1.81 -4.85 -4.74
CA GLY A 31 -2.29 -6.14 -5.26
C GLY A 31 -3.76 -6.44 -4.97
N LYS A 32 -4.61 -5.47 -4.62
CA LYS A 32 -6.06 -5.65 -4.44
C LYS A 32 -6.73 -6.26 -5.66
N THR A 33 -6.52 -5.65 -6.82
CA THR A 33 -6.99 -6.18 -8.11
C THR A 33 -6.54 -7.63 -8.34
N HIS A 34 -5.29 -7.93 -7.97
CA HIS A 34 -4.76 -9.30 -8.09
C HIS A 34 -5.54 -10.30 -7.24
N LEU A 35 -5.92 -9.93 -6.01
CA LEU A 35 -6.76 -10.76 -5.15
C LEU A 35 -8.16 -10.95 -5.75
N LEU A 36 -8.81 -9.90 -6.27
CA LEU A 36 -10.11 -10.00 -6.94
C LEU A 36 -10.04 -10.95 -8.14
N VAL A 37 -9.03 -10.78 -9.00
CA VAL A 37 -8.81 -11.65 -10.17
C VAL A 37 -8.51 -13.09 -9.75
N ALA A 38 -7.77 -13.29 -8.65
CA ALA A 38 -7.51 -14.63 -8.12
C ALA A 38 -8.79 -15.31 -7.63
N ILE A 39 -9.68 -14.58 -6.94
CA ILE A 39 -11.02 -15.09 -6.54
C ILE A 39 -11.82 -15.47 -7.79
N ALA A 40 -11.88 -14.60 -8.81
CA ALA A 40 -12.61 -14.86 -10.03
C ALA A 40 -12.10 -16.11 -10.75
N ASN A 41 -10.78 -16.23 -10.92
CA ASN A 41 -10.16 -17.38 -11.58
C ASN A 41 -10.39 -18.69 -10.81
N TYR A 42 -10.33 -18.62 -9.48
CA TYR A 42 -10.62 -19.79 -8.65
C TYR A 42 -12.09 -20.23 -8.79
N ALA A 43 -13.02 -19.27 -8.72
CA ALA A 43 -14.44 -19.54 -8.86
C ALA A 43 -14.78 -20.15 -10.24
N ILE A 44 -14.29 -19.54 -11.32
CA ILE A 44 -14.50 -20.06 -12.69
C ILE A 44 -13.98 -21.50 -12.84
N LYS A 45 -12.84 -21.81 -12.20
CA LYS A 45 -12.22 -23.13 -12.31
C LYS A 45 -12.93 -24.19 -11.45
N ASN A 46 -13.34 -23.84 -10.23
CA ASN A 46 -13.81 -24.81 -9.24
C ASN A 46 -15.34 -24.80 -9.05
N HIS A 47 -16.02 -23.74 -9.51
CA HIS A 47 -17.47 -23.55 -9.47
C HIS A 47 -18.00 -23.14 -10.85
N PRO A 48 -17.82 -23.99 -11.89
CA PRO A 48 -18.19 -23.66 -13.27
C PRO A 48 -19.70 -23.45 -13.47
N GLU A 49 -20.52 -23.88 -12.51
CA GLU A 49 -21.97 -23.66 -12.46
C GLU A 49 -22.33 -22.24 -12.05
N LEU A 50 -21.42 -21.49 -11.39
CA LEU A 50 -21.67 -20.12 -10.91
C LEU A 50 -21.19 -19.09 -11.94
N THR A 51 -22.05 -18.15 -12.23
CA THR A 51 -21.73 -17.03 -13.12
C THR A 51 -20.91 -15.97 -12.34
N THR A 52 -19.64 -15.82 -12.74
CA THR A 52 -18.72 -14.86 -12.13
C THR A 52 -18.53 -13.64 -13.04
N HIS A 53 -18.67 -12.44 -12.49
CA HIS A 53 -18.42 -11.19 -13.20
C HIS A 53 -17.45 -10.28 -12.42
N TYR A 54 -16.36 -9.92 -13.09
CA TYR A 54 -15.40 -8.91 -12.60
C TYR A 54 -15.58 -7.61 -13.41
N VAL A 55 -15.63 -6.49 -12.70
CA VAL A 55 -15.79 -5.16 -13.31
C VAL A 55 -15.04 -4.12 -12.49
N SER A 56 -14.43 -3.12 -13.14
CA SER A 56 -13.98 -1.91 -12.45
C SER A 56 -15.15 -0.96 -12.19
N ALA A 57 -15.07 -0.13 -11.16
CA ALA A 57 -16.09 0.87 -10.86
C ALA A 57 -16.30 1.85 -12.02
N ASN A 58 -15.25 2.21 -12.75
CA ASN A 58 -15.36 3.05 -13.94
C ASN A 58 -16.18 2.37 -15.05
N GLN A 59 -15.90 1.09 -15.34
CA GLN A 59 -16.66 0.35 -16.34
C GLN A 59 -18.12 0.15 -15.91
N PHE A 60 -18.37 -0.08 -14.61
CA PHE A 60 -19.73 -0.11 -14.08
C PHE A 60 -20.47 1.20 -14.30
N LEU A 61 -19.80 2.35 -14.06
CA LEU A 61 -20.33 3.68 -14.31
C LEU A 61 -20.67 3.88 -15.80
N ASP A 62 -19.75 3.51 -16.69
CA ASP A 62 -19.96 3.64 -18.14
C ASP A 62 -21.15 2.80 -18.60
N ASP A 63 -21.25 1.55 -18.15
CA ASP A 63 -22.36 0.65 -18.48
C ASP A 63 -23.70 1.18 -17.95
N PHE A 64 -23.71 1.78 -16.76
CA PHE A 64 -24.90 2.40 -16.18
C PHE A 64 -25.33 3.63 -16.98
N VAL A 65 -24.41 4.52 -17.32
CA VAL A 65 -24.69 5.70 -18.14
C VAL A 65 -25.21 5.30 -19.53
N GLU A 66 -24.59 4.28 -20.17
CA GLU A 66 -25.10 3.72 -21.44
C GLU A 66 -26.54 3.23 -21.30
N ALA A 67 -26.84 2.50 -20.21
CA ALA A 67 -28.19 1.95 -19.97
C ALA A 67 -29.24 3.07 -19.80
N VAL A 68 -28.88 4.15 -19.09
CA VAL A 68 -29.76 5.34 -18.93
C VAL A 68 -29.99 6.04 -20.27
N GLN A 69 -28.92 6.34 -21.01
CA GLN A 69 -29.01 7.11 -22.27
C GLN A 69 -29.69 6.36 -23.39
N THR A 70 -29.53 5.03 -23.44
CA THR A 70 -30.06 4.21 -24.53
C THR A 70 -31.32 3.42 -24.15
N ALA A 71 -31.77 3.52 -22.91
CA ALA A 71 -32.86 2.72 -22.32
C ALA A 71 -32.64 1.18 -22.45
N ARG A 72 -31.38 0.73 -22.56
CA ARG A 72 -31.02 -0.71 -22.69
C ARG A 72 -30.85 -1.41 -21.37
N TRP A 73 -31.82 -1.28 -20.50
CA TRP A 73 -31.78 -1.86 -19.15
C TRP A 73 -31.65 -3.38 -19.14
N ALA A 74 -32.21 -4.09 -20.15
CA ALA A 74 -32.11 -5.54 -20.22
C ALA A 74 -30.65 -6.01 -20.26
N LYS A 75 -29.79 -5.35 -21.06
CA LYS A 75 -28.35 -5.68 -21.16
C LYS A 75 -27.63 -5.43 -19.83
N PHE A 76 -27.94 -4.31 -19.18
CA PHE A 76 -27.37 -3.98 -17.87
C PHE A 76 -27.79 -5.01 -16.81
N ASN A 77 -29.08 -5.34 -16.74
CA ASN A 77 -29.60 -6.31 -15.78
C ASN A 77 -29.03 -7.71 -16.01
N ASP A 78 -28.90 -8.16 -17.25
CA ASP A 78 -28.26 -9.45 -17.56
C ASP A 78 -26.81 -9.49 -17.08
N LYS A 79 -26.10 -8.35 -17.16
CA LYS A 79 -24.69 -8.26 -16.78
C LYS A 79 -24.46 -8.22 -15.28
N TYR A 80 -25.36 -7.60 -14.51
CA TYR A 80 -25.15 -7.31 -13.08
C TYR A 80 -26.12 -8.00 -12.12
N HIS A 81 -27.34 -8.31 -12.50
CA HIS A 81 -28.35 -8.94 -11.62
C HIS A 81 -28.40 -10.47 -11.74
N ARG A 82 -27.95 -11.02 -12.87
CA ARG A 82 -27.99 -12.50 -13.11
C ARG A 82 -26.72 -13.23 -12.72
N VAL A 83 -25.73 -12.51 -12.21
CA VAL A 83 -24.47 -13.12 -11.75
C VAL A 83 -24.60 -13.69 -10.34
N ASP A 84 -23.80 -14.72 -10.04
CA ASP A 84 -23.74 -15.34 -8.71
C ASP A 84 -22.58 -14.81 -7.88
N ILE A 85 -21.51 -14.36 -8.56
CA ILE A 85 -20.34 -13.75 -7.94
C ILE A 85 -20.03 -12.44 -8.65
N LEU A 86 -20.16 -11.30 -7.98
CA LEU A 86 -19.82 -9.98 -8.48
C LEU A 86 -18.59 -9.44 -7.77
N LEU A 87 -17.56 -9.10 -8.54
CA LEU A 87 -16.34 -8.47 -8.03
C LEU A 87 -16.24 -7.07 -8.64
N VAL A 88 -16.27 -6.05 -7.78
CA VAL A 88 -16.18 -4.63 -8.20
C VAL A 88 -14.89 -4.04 -7.68
N ASP A 89 -14.02 -3.66 -8.60
CA ASP A 89 -12.71 -3.10 -8.28
C ASP A 89 -12.76 -1.58 -8.22
N ASP A 90 -12.04 -1.01 -7.25
CA ASP A 90 -11.81 0.42 -7.08
C ASP A 90 -13.11 1.24 -6.88
N VAL A 91 -13.99 0.80 -5.96
CA VAL A 91 -15.31 1.44 -5.72
C VAL A 91 -15.23 2.90 -5.28
N GLN A 92 -14.07 3.42 -4.85
CA GLN A 92 -13.88 4.83 -4.54
C GLN A 92 -14.14 5.75 -5.74
N TYR A 93 -14.05 5.26 -6.98
CA TYR A 93 -14.38 6.05 -8.19
C TYR A 93 -15.87 6.32 -8.36
N LEU A 94 -16.73 5.66 -7.61
CA LEU A 94 -18.17 5.96 -7.55
C LEU A 94 -18.50 7.05 -6.53
N ALA A 95 -17.55 7.48 -5.68
CA ALA A 95 -17.75 8.58 -4.73
C ALA A 95 -18.23 9.84 -5.46
N GLY A 96 -19.28 10.51 -4.92
CA GLY A 96 -19.92 11.68 -5.54
C GLY A 96 -20.72 11.39 -6.81
N LYS A 97 -20.97 10.11 -7.16
CA LYS A 97 -21.81 9.68 -8.29
C LYS A 97 -23.10 9.04 -7.77
N ASP A 98 -23.96 9.85 -7.15
CA ASP A 98 -25.10 9.41 -6.37
C ASP A 98 -26.02 8.39 -7.08
N GLU A 99 -26.34 8.59 -8.35
CA GLU A 99 -27.20 7.67 -9.09
C GLU A 99 -26.53 6.30 -9.33
N SER A 100 -25.26 6.31 -9.73
CA SER A 100 -24.51 5.08 -10.01
C SER A 100 -24.23 4.30 -8.74
N ILE A 101 -23.89 5.00 -7.65
CA ILE A 101 -23.62 4.36 -6.37
C ILE A 101 -24.90 3.78 -5.76
N ASN A 102 -26.05 4.44 -5.92
CA ASN A 102 -27.36 3.93 -5.54
C ASN A 102 -27.75 2.68 -6.36
N GLN A 103 -27.41 2.65 -7.65
CA GLN A 103 -27.65 1.46 -8.46
C GLN A 103 -26.78 0.27 -8.02
N LEU A 104 -25.49 0.52 -7.73
CA LEU A 104 -24.63 -0.53 -7.14
C LEU A 104 -25.19 -1.04 -5.80
N PHE A 105 -25.74 -0.13 -4.98
CA PHE A 105 -26.37 -0.49 -3.72
C PHE A 105 -27.62 -1.37 -3.89
N ASN A 106 -28.43 -1.10 -4.90
CA ASN A 106 -29.59 -1.93 -5.22
C ASN A 106 -29.17 -3.35 -5.61
N ILE A 107 -28.17 -3.48 -6.50
CA ILE A 107 -27.58 -4.76 -6.91
C ILE A 107 -27.00 -5.48 -5.69
N PHE A 108 -26.24 -4.76 -4.87
CA PHE A 108 -25.67 -5.28 -3.62
C PHE A 108 -26.72 -5.90 -2.72
N ASN A 109 -27.81 -5.17 -2.40
CA ASN A 109 -28.87 -5.68 -1.53
C ASN A 109 -29.57 -6.90 -2.13
N GLU A 110 -29.84 -6.90 -3.43
CA GLU A 110 -30.45 -8.02 -4.12
C GLU A 110 -29.55 -9.26 -4.02
N MET A 111 -28.25 -9.13 -4.33
CA MET A 111 -27.32 -10.25 -4.28
C MET A 111 -27.14 -10.81 -2.87
N VAL A 112 -26.97 -9.96 -1.87
CA VAL A 112 -26.87 -10.41 -0.47
C VAL A 112 -28.14 -11.13 0.00
N ASN A 113 -29.30 -10.63 -0.35
CA ASN A 113 -30.58 -11.29 -0.03
C ASN A 113 -30.76 -12.65 -0.72
N GLN A 114 -30.12 -12.86 -1.87
CA GLN A 114 -30.13 -14.11 -2.60
C GLN A 114 -28.95 -15.04 -2.24
N ASN A 115 -28.16 -14.72 -1.24
CA ASN A 115 -26.91 -15.40 -0.88
C ASN A 115 -25.89 -15.49 -2.02
N LYS A 116 -25.89 -14.52 -2.92
CA LYS A 116 -24.90 -14.37 -3.97
C LYS A 116 -23.71 -13.55 -3.48
N GLN A 117 -22.50 -13.90 -3.92
CA GLN A 117 -21.28 -13.30 -3.40
C GLN A 117 -21.01 -11.93 -4.00
N ILE A 118 -20.66 -10.97 -3.12
CA ILE A 118 -20.07 -9.69 -3.53
C ILE A 118 -18.68 -9.54 -2.93
N VAL A 119 -17.73 -9.10 -3.77
CA VAL A 119 -16.39 -8.69 -3.37
C VAL A 119 -16.14 -7.29 -3.90
N LEU A 120 -15.71 -6.40 -3.02
CA LEU A 120 -15.42 -5.01 -3.36
C LEU A 120 -13.97 -4.69 -3.05
N SER A 121 -13.33 -3.83 -3.84
CA SER A 121 -12.04 -3.26 -3.49
C SER A 121 -12.08 -1.73 -3.45
N ALA A 122 -11.19 -1.14 -2.64
CA ALA A 122 -10.98 0.30 -2.59
C ALA A 122 -9.53 0.67 -2.20
N ASP A 123 -9.14 1.91 -2.46
CA ASP A 123 -7.84 2.44 -2.03
C ASP A 123 -7.78 2.77 -0.53
N ARG A 124 -8.93 2.82 0.15
CA ARG A 124 -9.12 3.16 1.56
C ARG A 124 -10.28 2.41 2.18
N ALA A 125 -10.39 2.43 3.52
CA ALA A 125 -11.49 1.80 4.23
C ALA A 125 -12.86 2.45 3.90
N PRO A 126 -14.00 1.72 3.99
CA PRO A 126 -15.33 2.27 3.69
C PRO A 126 -15.68 3.54 4.46
N LYS A 127 -15.18 3.68 5.69
CA LYS A 127 -15.39 4.88 6.53
C LYS A 127 -14.79 6.16 5.94
N ASP A 128 -13.76 6.02 5.09
CA ASP A 128 -12.98 7.11 4.52
C ASP A 128 -13.38 7.41 3.04
N ILE A 129 -14.39 6.68 2.52
CA ILE A 129 -14.95 6.91 1.19
C ILE A 129 -16.20 7.80 1.35
N GLU A 130 -16.32 8.81 0.50
CA GLU A 130 -17.51 9.68 0.47
C GLU A 130 -18.71 8.93 -0.10
N MET A 131 -19.63 8.54 0.79
CA MET A 131 -20.87 7.84 0.48
C MET A 131 -21.88 8.01 1.63
N ASP A 132 -23.15 7.70 1.37
CA ASP A 132 -24.17 7.76 2.41
C ASP A 132 -23.94 6.70 3.51
N ASP A 133 -24.50 6.96 4.71
CA ASP A 133 -24.31 6.12 5.89
C ASP A 133 -24.91 4.71 5.75
N ARG A 134 -25.96 4.57 4.93
CA ARG A 134 -26.60 3.26 4.70
C ARG A 134 -25.69 2.37 3.90
N MET A 135 -25.08 2.90 2.83
CA MET A 135 -24.13 2.17 2.02
C MET A 135 -22.87 1.82 2.80
N ARG A 136 -22.32 2.80 3.54
CA ARG A 136 -21.16 2.59 4.41
C ARG A 136 -21.42 1.45 5.41
N SER A 137 -22.58 1.48 6.08
CA SER A 137 -22.98 0.43 7.03
C SER A 137 -23.04 -0.95 6.36
N ARG A 138 -23.57 -1.04 5.14
CA ARG A 138 -23.66 -2.30 4.39
C ARG A 138 -22.30 -2.83 3.96
N PHE A 139 -21.39 -1.97 3.47
CA PHE A 139 -20.02 -2.39 3.15
C PHE A 139 -19.25 -2.85 4.38
N MET A 140 -19.52 -2.24 5.53
CA MET A 140 -18.93 -2.63 6.82
C MET A 140 -19.61 -3.85 7.47
N SER A 141 -20.77 -4.31 6.99
CA SER A 141 -21.47 -5.45 7.58
C SER A 141 -20.82 -6.80 7.31
N GLY A 142 -19.96 -6.87 6.30
CA GLY A 142 -19.19 -8.06 5.94
C GLY A 142 -17.80 -8.09 6.56
N LEU A 143 -16.86 -8.75 5.86
CA LEU A 143 -15.47 -8.80 6.28
C LEU A 143 -14.65 -7.71 5.61
N LEU A 144 -13.95 -6.91 6.42
CA LEU A 144 -12.99 -5.92 5.94
C LEU A 144 -11.58 -6.52 5.96
N ALA A 145 -10.91 -6.54 4.82
CA ALA A 145 -9.56 -7.08 4.67
C ALA A 145 -8.59 -5.98 4.24
N ASP A 146 -7.70 -5.58 5.14
CA ASP A 146 -6.64 -4.61 4.90
C ASP A 146 -5.45 -5.25 4.18
N VAL A 147 -5.05 -4.70 3.04
CA VAL A 147 -3.87 -5.11 2.28
C VAL A 147 -2.74 -4.14 2.56
N LYS A 148 -1.75 -4.61 3.30
CA LYS A 148 -0.57 -3.83 3.70
C LYS A 148 0.59 -4.00 2.71
N PRO A 149 1.56 -3.06 2.71
CA PRO A 149 2.80 -3.24 1.96
C PRO A 149 3.44 -4.61 2.27
N PRO A 150 3.94 -5.32 1.26
CA PRO A 150 4.60 -6.60 1.46
C PRO A 150 5.96 -6.42 2.17
N ASP A 151 6.36 -7.43 2.95
CA ASP A 151 7.71 -7.51 3.48
C ASP A 151 8.76 -7.75 2.38
N TYR A 152 10.03 -7.64 2.74
CA TYR A 152 11.15 -7.81 1.80
C TYR A 152 11.10 -9.16 1.06
N GLU A 153 10.85 -10.25 1.78
CA GLU A 153 10.83 -11.60 1.22
C GLU A 153 9.70 -11.76 0.19
N THR A 154 8.53 -11.23 0.52
CA THR A 154 7.38 -11.21 -0.40
C THR A 154 7.67 -10.35 -1.63
N ARG A 155 8.31 -9.16 -1.47
CA ARG A 155 8.71 -8.32 -2.61
C ARG A 155 9.69 -9.05 -3.52
N LEU A 156 10.71 -9.68 -2.97
CA LEU A 156 11.68 -10.45 -3.74
C LEU A 156 11.01 -11.62 -4.50
N ALA A 157 10.07 -12.31 -3.86
CA ALA A 157 9.31 -13.37 -4.50
C ALA A 157 8.43 -12.87 -5.65
N ILE A 158 7.80 -11.69 -5.49
CA ILE A 158 7.02 -11.03 -6.55
C ILE A 158 7.91 -10.68 -7.75
N LEU A 159 9.09 -10.08 -7.50
CA LEU A 159 10.05 -9.73 -8.55
C LEU A 159 10.53 -10.96 -9.33
N LYS A 160 10.89 -12.04 -8.63
CA LYS A 160 11.31 -13.31 -9.26
C LYS A 160 10.19 -13.92 -10.12
N ASN A 161 8.95 -13.89 -9.62
CA ASN A 161 7.80 -14.39 -10.38
C ASN A 161 7.52 -13.53 -11.62
N HIS A 162 7.62 -12.20 -11.50
CA HIS A 162 7.42 -11.27 -12.62
C HIS A 162 8.49 -11.48 -13.70
N LEU A 163 9.75 -11.61 -13.30
CA LEU A 163 10.86 -11.92 -14.20
C LEU A 163 10.69 -13.27 -14.92
N SER A 164 10.27 -14.32 -14.19
CA SER A 164 9.99 -15.63 -14.79
C SER A 164 8.93 -15.55 -15.89
N ARG A 165 7.87 -14.75 -15.69
CA ARG A 165 6.85 -14.53 -16.72
C ARG A 165 7.42 -13.79 -17.94
N ALA A 166 8.30 -12.80 -17.74
CA ALA A 166 8.96 -12.09 -18.82
C ALA A 166 9.86 -13.02 -19.65
N GLN A 167 10.55 -13.97 -19.01
CA GLN A 167 11.37 -14.98 -19.70
C GLN A 167 10.55 -15.89 -20.62
N HIS A 168 9.29 -16.15 -20.31
CA HIS A 168 8.37 -16.89 -21.19
C HIS A 168 7.92 -16.08 -22.43
N THR A 169 8.18 -14.77 -22.47
CA THR A 169 7.77 -13.85 -23.56
C THR A 169 8.94 -13.30 -24.37
N ASN A 170 9.95 -14.15 -24.69
CA ASN A 170 11.13 -13.82 -25.52
C ASN A 170 12.22 -12.94 -24.84
N PHE A 171 12.30 -12.92 -23.52
CA PHE A 171 13.45 -12.37 -22.84
C PHE A 171 14.48 -13.46 -22.54
N TYR A 172 15.68 -13.35 -23.13
CA TYR A 172 16.77 -14.33 -23.00
C TYR A 172 17.90 -13.86 -22.08
N GLY A 173 17.73 -12.71 -21.43
CA GLY A 173 18.70 -12.19 -20.49
C GLY A 173 18.53 -12.75 -19.08
N ASP A 174 19.55 -12.55 -18.26
CA ASP A 174 19.54 -12.84 -16.83
C ASP A 174 19.67 -11.57 -16.01
N ILE A 175 18.76 -11.37 -15.05
CA ILE A 175 18.84 -10.30 -14.05
C ILE A 175 19.37 -10.93 -12.77
N PRO A 176 20.59 -10.60 -12.33
CA PRO A 176 21.22 -11.19 -11.16
C PRO A 176 20.43 -10.96 -9.86
N ASP A 177 20.59 -11.86 -8.90
CA ASP A 177 19.90 -11.80 -7.62
C ASP A 177 20.23 -10.54 -6.79
N ASP A 178 21.42 -9.96 -6.92
CA ASP A 178 21.81 -8.71 -6.27
C ASP A 178 21.02 -7.50 -6.84
N VAL A 179 20.74 -7.49 -8.14
CA VAL A 179 19.85 -6.49 -8.76
C VAL A 179 18.41 -6.65 -8.29
N LEU A 180 17.89 -7.88 -8.20
CA LEU A 180 16.55 -8.13 -7.67
C LEU A 180 16.44 -7.77 -6.18
N SER A 181 17.50 -8.02 -5.41
CA SER A 181 17.58 -7.62 -4.00
C SER A 181 17.56 -6.09 -3.85
N TYR A 182 18.33 -5.38 -4.67
CA TYR A 182 18.30 -3.92 -4.73
C TYR A 182 16.89 -3.39 -5.03
N LEU A 183 16.20 -3.95 -6.03
CA LEU A 183 14.82 -3.56 -6.34
C LEU A 183 13.87 -3.82 -5.17
N ALA A 184 14.01 -4.95 -4.48
CA ALA A 184 13.19 -5.30 -3.33
C ALA A 184 13.45 -4.37 -2.13
N GLU A 185 14.66 -3.84 -1.96
CA GLU A 185 15.03 -2.86 -0.93
C GLU A 185 14.55 -1.46 -1.28
N ALA A 186 14.75 -1.02 -2.52
CA ALA A 186 14.44 0.31 -2.99
C ALA A 186 12.92 0.58 -3.05
N SER A 187 12.12 -0.42 -3.42
CA SER A 187 10.67 -0.29 -3.51
C SER A 187 9.98 -0.75 -2.23
N THR A 188 9.59 0.18 -1.38
CA THR A 188 8.99 -0.15 -0.07
C THR A 188 7.47 -0.22 -0.06
N SER A 189 6.76 0.43 -1.00
CA SER A 189 5.33 0.68 -0.86
C SER A 189 4.46 0.32 -2.07
N ASN A 190 5.04 0.04 -3.26
CA ASN A 190 4.25 -0.07 -4.48
C ASN A 190 4.74 -1.19 -5.40
N ILE A 191 3.92 -2.27 -5.51
CA ILE A 191 4.23 -3.43 -6.36
C ILE A 191 4.26 -3.02 -7.85
N ARG A 192 3.41 -2.07 -8.29
CA ARG A 192 3.41 -1.60 -9.69
C ARG A 192 4.71 -0.92 -10.08
N GLU A 193 5.34 -0.18 -9.15
CA GLU A 193 6.66 0.42 -9.39
C GLU A 193 7.73 -0.65 -9.55
N MET A 194 7.69 -1.70 -8.71
CA MET A 194 8.59 -2.85 -8.83
C MET A 194 8.45 -3.56 -10.19
N GLU A 195 7.22 -3.84 -10.61
CA GLU A 195 6.94 -4.45 -11.91
C GLU A 195 7.39 -3.54 -13.06
N GLY A 196 7.13 -2.23 -12.94
CA GLY A 196 7.60 -1.22 -13.91
C GLY A 196 9.11 -1.18 -14.01
N ALA A 197 9.82 -1.26 -12.89
CA ALA A 197 11.27 -1.29 -12.84
C ALA A 197 11.85 -2.55 -13.54
N VAL A 198 11.30 -3.74 -13.25
CA VAL A 198 11.70 -4.98 -13.95
C VAL A 198 11.43 -4.88 -15.44
N ASN A 199 10.26 -4.38 -15.85
CA ASN A 199 9.93 -4.20 -17.26
C ASN A 199 10.91 -3.25 -17.96
N ARG A 200 11.35 -2.18 -17.29
CA ARG A 200 12.36 -1.26 -17.83
C ARG A 200 13.73 -1.94 -18.02
N LEU A 201 14.16 -2.76 -17.03
CA LEU A 201 15.38 -3.55 -17.16
C LEU A 201 15.31 -4.53 -18.33
N VAL A 202 14.23 -5.34 -18.37
CA VAL A 202 13.98 -6.33 -19.43
C VAL A 202 13.96 -5.67 -20.81
N SER A 203 13.25 -4.54 -20.95
CA SER A 203 13.18 -3.79 -22.22
C SER A 203 14.54 -3.26 -22.65
N ASN A 204 15.31 -2.67 -21.72
CA ASN A 204 16.65 -2.16 -22.02
C ASN A 204 17.60 -3.28 -22.48
N MET A 205 17.63 -4.39 -21.71
CA MET A 205 18.46 -5.55 -22.06
C MET A 205 18.08 -6.14 -23.42
N THR A 206 16.78 -6.26 -23.69
CA THR A 206 16.27 -6.79 -24.98
C THR A 206 16.67 -5.89 -26.14
N LEU A 207 16.46 -4.57 -26.03
CA LEU A 207 16.77 -3.59 -27.08
C LEU A 207 18.27 -3.50 -27.35
N LEU A 208 19.09 -3.55 -26.31
CA LEU A 208 20.54 -3.49 -26.40
C LEU A 208 21.20 -4.86 -26.61
N ARG A 209 20.43 -5.94 -26.70
CA ARG A 209 20.86 -7.34 -26.81
C ARG A 209 21.89 -7.74 -25.73
N LYS A 210 21.68 -7.24 -24.51
CA LYS A 210 22.50 -7.59 -23.34
C LYS A 210 22.03 -8.92 -22.75
N SER A 211 22.98 -9.78 -22.41
CA SER A 211 22.69 -11.05 -21.72
C SER A 211 22.55 -10.92 -20.22
N THR A 212 23.13 -9.87 -19.62
CA THR A 212 23.03 -9.58 -18.18
C THR A 212 23.16 -8.08 -17.93
N ILE A 213 22.87 -7.64 -16.71
CA ILE A 213 22.97 -6.25 -16.26
C ILE A 213 23.67 -6.21 -14.89
N THR A 214 24.53 -5.23 -14.68
CA THR A 214 25.16 -5.00 -13.36
C THR A 214 24.28 -4.15 -12.46
N ILE A 215 24.54 -4.18 -11.14
CA ILE A 215 23.81 -3.39 -10.17
C ILE A 215 23.96 -1.87 -10.43
N ASP A 216 25.13 -1.41 -10.86
CA ASP A 216 25.37 0.01 -11.15
C ASP A 216 24.60 0.46 -12.39
N GLU A 217 24.61 -0.35 -13.47
CA GLU A 217 23.78 -0.09 -14.65
C GLU A 217 22.28 -0.08 -14.31
N ALA A 218 21.84 -0.97 -13.43
CA ALA A 218 20.44 -1.02 -12.97
C ALA A 218 20.06 0.23 -12.16
N LYS A 219 20.94 0.70 -11.27
CA LYS A 219 20.74 1.93 -10.50
C LYS A 219 20.63 3.14 -11.42
N ASP A 220 21.53 3.30 -12.37
CA ASP A 220 21.53 4.40 -13.34
C ASP A 220 20.24 4.40 -14.17
N LEU A 221 19.81 3.23 -14.64
CA LEU A 221 18.61 3.09 -15.48
C LEU A 221 17.31 3.35 -14.71
N LEU A 222 17.31 3.11 -13.41
CA LEU A 222 16.12 3.18 -12.54
C LEU A 222 16.10 4.43 -11.64
N GLN A 223 16.99 5.41 -11.88
CA GLN A 223 17.02 6.66 -11.11
C GLN A 223 15.66 7.36 -11.01
N ASP A 224 14.86 7.34 -12.08
CA ASP A 224 13.53 7.93 -12.10
C ASP A 224 12.50 7.16 -11.26
N PHE A 225 12.68 5.83 -11.13
CA PHE A 225 11.80 4.97 -10.32
C PHE A 225 12.17 5.02 -8.84
N PHE A 226 13.46 5.00 -8.57
CA PHE A 226 14.02 5.00 -7.23
C PHE A 226 15.05 6.14 -7.16
N PRO A 227 14.61 7.40 -7.09
CA PRO A 227 15.52 8.52 -6.90
C PRO A 227 16.36 8.22 -5.68
N ASP A 228 17.64 8.11 -5.88
CA ASP A 228 18.69 7.53 -5.04
C ASP A 228 18.36 7.44 -3.55
N THR A 229 18.01 6.25 -3.11
CA THR A 229 18.03 5.89 -1.68
C THR A 229 19.48 5.90 -1.13
N ALA A 230 20.48 5.82 -2.00
CA ALA A 230 21.89 5.88 -1.62
C ALA A 230 22.40 7.31 -1.37
N ASN A 231 21.74 8.35 -1.89
CA ASN A 231 22.06 9.77 -1.64
C ASN A 231 21.04 10.48 -0.76
N ARG A 232 19.99 9.83 -0.35
CA ARG A 232 19.09 10.34 0.72
C ARG A 232 19.72 10.03 2.08
N GLN A 233 20.86 10.66 2.36
CA GLN A 233 21.32 10.76 3.74
C GLN A 233 20.25 11.55 4.49
N VAL A 234 19.45 10.85 5.28
CA VAL A 234 18.54 11.49 6.22
C VAL A 234 19.34 12.55 6.99
N SER A 235 19.03 13.82 6.75
CA SER A 235 19.74 14.88 7.47
C SER A 235 19.15 15.08 8.86
N ILE A 236 19.96 15.46 9.83
CA ILE A 236 19.46 15.82 11.16
C ILE A 236 18.43 16.98 11.05
N ALA A 237 18.60 17.87 10.08
CA ALA A 237 17.65 18.96 9.83
C ALA A 237 16.27 18.45 9.39
N THR A 238 16.22 17.45 8.51
CA THR A 238 14.97 16.78 8.11
C THR A 238 14.28 16.13 9.32
N ILE A 239 15.04 15.43 10.16
CA ILE A 239 14.52 14.79 11.38
C ILE A 239 13.93 15.83 12.34
N GLN A 240 14.66 16.91 12.58
CA GLN A 240 14.19 18.01 13.46
C GLN A 240 12.88 18.58 12.93
N ASN A 241 12.82 18.92 11.65
CA ASN A 241 11.64 19.51 11.03
C ASN A 241 10.40 18.59 11.11
N GLU A 242 10.56 17.30 10.83
CA GLU A 242 9.43 16.35 10.92
C GLU A 242 8.92 16.15 12.34
N VAL A 243 9.84 16.10 13.32
CA VAL A 243 9.46 16.00 14.74
C VAL A 243 8.81 17.30 15.23
N GLU A 244 9.30 18.46 14.80
CA GLU A 244 8.73 19.78 15.10
C GLU A 244 7.29 19.88 14.58
N LEU A 245 7.06 19.50 13.33
CA LEU A 245 5.73 19.46 12.72
C LEU A 245 4.78 18.48 13.43
N PHE A 246 5.29 17.30 13.78
CA PHE A 246 4.47 16.27 14.41
C PHE A 246 4.00 16.63 15.82
N PHE A 247 4.87 17.27 16.61
CA PHE A 247 4.57 17.66 18.00
C PHE A 247 4.16 19.13 18.16
N GLY A 248 4.19 19.92 17.11
CA GLY A 248 3.82 21.35 17.15
C GLY A 248 4.77 22.19 17.99
N ILE A 249 6.08 21.90 17.97
CA ILE A 249 7.10 22.67 18.68
C ILE A 249 7.95 23.50 17.70
N SER A 250 8.50 24.62 18.16
CA SER A 250 9.38 25.44 17.34
C SER A 250 10.80 24.87 17.29
N HIS A 251 11.55 25.21 16.23
CA HIS A 251 12.96 24.86 16.13
C HIS A 251 13.78 25.42 17.30
N GLU A 252 13.48 26.67 17.74
CA GLU A 252 14.11 27.28 18.92
C GLU A 252 13.89 26.40 20.17
N ASP A 253 12.69 25.86 20.37
CA ASP A 253 12.41 24.95 21.49
C ASP A 253 13.13 23.62 21.36
N MET A 254 13.25 23.07 20.13
CA MET A 254 13.99 21.84 19.86
C MET A 254 15.44 21.93 20.31
N ILE A 255 16.13 23.04 20.03
CA ILE A 255 17.55 23.23 20.38
C ILE A 255 17.77 23.90 21.74
N SER A 256 16.71 24.44 22.39
CA SER A 256 16.80 25.18 23.65
C SER A 256 17.23 24.31 24.85
N SER A 257 17.60 24.96 25.94
CA SER A 257 17.87 24.33 27.25
C SER A 257 16.60 24.08 28.08
N LYS A 258 15.39 24.41 27.56
CA LYS A 258 14.11 24.20 28.25
C LYS A 258 13.87 22.75 28.60
N ARG A 259 13.33 22.50 29.82
CA ARG A 259 13.14 21.17 30.39
C ARG A 259 11.67 20.75 30.55
N SER A 260 10.70 21.50 29.99
CA SER A 260 9.29 21.11 30.04
C SER A 260 9.07 19.81 29.28
N LYS A 261 8.19 18.94 29.78
CA LYS A 261 7.92 17.60 29.22
C LYS A 261 7.46 17.70 27.75
N GLY A 262 6.68 18.74 27.38
CA GLY A 262 6.21 18.99 26.02
C GLY A 262 7.33 19.31 25.02
N ILE A 263 8.53 19.69 25.48
CA ILE A 263 9.68 19.98 24.62
C ILE A 263 10.74 18.87 24.73
N THR A 264 10.96 18.33 25.95
CA THR A 264 12.02 17.33 26.14
C THR A 264 11.69 15.98 25.50
N THR A 265 10.44 15.52 25.52
CA THR A 265 10.06 14.26 24.90
C THR A 265 10.22 14.28 23.37
N PRO A 266 9.69 15.28 22.62
CA PRO A 266 9.99 15.42 21.18
C PRO A 266 11.48 15.50 20.88
N ARG A 267 12.25 16.25 21.67
CA ARG A 267 13.69 16.36 21.50
C ARG A 267 14.41 15.01 21.68
N HIS A 268 14.06 14.24 22.70
CA HIS A 268 14.64 12.90 22.91
C HIS A 268 14.30 11.95 21.75
N ILE A 269 13.06 12.03 21.19
CA ILE A 269 12.65 11.26 20.01
C ILE A 269 13.48 11.67 18.79
N ALA A 270 13.65 12.99 18.54
CA ALA A 270 14.46 13.49 17.44
C ALA A 270 15.94 13.05 17.55
N ILE A 271 16.52 13.09 18.75
CA ILE A 271 17.88 12.61 19.01
C ILE A 271 17.99 11.10 18.78
N TYR A 272 17.00 10.33 19.24
CA TYR A 272 16.93 8.90 19.00
C TYR A 272 16.89 8.59 17.51
N LEU A 273 15.99 9.23 16.76
CA LEU A 273 15.87 9.05 15.30
C LEU A 273 17.16 9.51 14.58
N ALA A 274 17.78 10.60 14.99
CA ALA A 274 19.07 11.04 14.44
C ALA A 274 20.17 9.99 14.62
N ARG A 275 20.22 9.30 15.76
CA ARG A 275 21.21 8.23 16.01
C ARG A 275 21.00 7.00 15.13
N PHE A 276 19.74 6.63 14.85
CA PHE A 276 19.42 5.40 14.12
C PHE A 276 19.22 5.60 12.61
N LEU A 277 18.89 6.81 12.17
CA LEU A 277 18.62 7.10 10.75
C LEU A 277 19.78 7.84 10.05
N THR A 278 20.84 8.23 10.79
CA THR A 278 22.01 8.89 10.22
C THR A 278 23.30 8.20 10.68
N GLU A 279 24.37 8.36 9.92
CA GLU A 279 25.71 7.89 10.31
C GLU A 279 26.48 8.90 11.18
N GLU A 280 25.80 9.96 11.63
CA GLU A 280 26.41 11.04 12.39
C GLU A 280 26.91 10.60 13.77
N SER A 281 28.06 11.12 14.18
CA SER A 281 28.61 10.87 15.50
C SER A 281 27.77 11.51 16.60
N LEU A 282 27.80 10.95 17.81
CA LEU A 282 27.11 11.54 18.98
C LEU A 282 27.50 13.01 19.24
N GLU A 283 28.73 13.37 18.93
CA GLU A 283 29.23 14.74 19.05
C GLU A 283 28.62 15.66 17.99
N SER A 284 28.49 15.17 16.75
CA SER A 284 27.84 15.90 15.66
C SER A 284 26.36 16.11 15.94
N ILE A 285 25.65 15.07 16.39
CA ILE A 285 24.26 15.15 16.85
C ILE A 285 24.14 16.20 17.96
N GLY A 286 25.01 16.15 18.98
CA GLY A 286 25.01 17.08 20.10
C GLY A 286 25.11 18.54 19.66
N LYS A 287 26.00 18.84 18.71
CA LYS A 287 26.14 20.19 18.13
C LYS A 287 24.84 20.70 17.47
N LYS A 288 24.15 19.82 16.73
CA LYS A 288 22.88 20.16 16.03
C LYS A 288 21.69 20.31 16.98
N PHE A 289 21.76 19.75 18.19
CA PHE A 289 20.70 19.85 19.22
C PHE A 289 21.06 20.88 20.33
N GLY A 290 21.67 21.98 19.96
CA GLY A 290 21.96 23.10 20.88
C GLY A 290 23.23 22.92 21.71
N GLY A 291 24.27 22.25 21.15
CA GLY A 291 25.59 22.13 21.78
C GLY A 291 25.62 21.17 22.98
N ARG A 292 24.81 20.11 22.93
CA ARG A 292 24.76 19.09 24.00
C ARG A 292 25.96 18.18 23.91
N ASP A 293 26.43 17.75 25.07
CA ASP A 293 27.52 16.78 25.17
C ASP A 293 27.03 15.35 24.79
N HIS A 294 28.00 14.51 24.44
CA HIS A 294 27.71 13.13 23.99
C HIS A 294 27.02 12.28 25.08
N THR A 295 27.22 12.57 26.36
CA THR A 295 26.57 11.84 27.46
C THR A 295 25.09 12.18 27.55
N THR A 296 24.71 13.44 27.31
CA THR A 296 23.31 13.86 27.21
C THR A 296 22.61 13.25 26.00
N ILE A 297 23.29 13.14 24.87
CA ILE A 297 22.76 12.47 23.67
C ILE A 297 22.53 10.99 23.94
N MET A 298 23.52 10.29 24.50
CA MET A 298 23.40 8.87 24.84
C MET A 298 22.28 8.62 25.86
N HIS A 299 22.15 9.49 26.88
CA HIS A 299 21.05 9.38 27.84
C HIS A 299 19.68 9.53 27.14
N SER A 300 19.56 10.44 26.18
CA SER A 300 18.31 10.64 25.42
C SER A 300 17.96 9.39 24.58
N VAL A 301 18.95 8.80 23.92
CA VAL A 301 18.80 7.55 23.14
C VAL A 301 18.34 6.40 24.04
N ASN A 302 19.07 6.11 25.11
CA ASN A 302 18.78 5.02 26.03
C ASN A 302 17.39 5.18 26.69
N LYS A 303 17.00 6.42 26.97
CA LYS A 303 15.69 6.71 27.54
C LYS A 303 14.56 6.31 26.58
N ILE A 304 14.61 6.76 25.33
CA ILE A 304 13.59 6.40 24.34
C ILE A 304 13.59 4.91 24.05
N GLU A 305 14.77 4.28 23.95
CA GLU A 305 14.92 2.85 23.73
C GLU A 305 14.28 2.01 24.85
N ASN A 306 14.32 2.47 26.09
CA ASN A 306 13.65 1.82 27.20
C ASN A 306 12.17 2.16 27.27
N ASP A 307 11.81 3.44 27.14
CA ASP A 307 10.42 3.91 27.26
C ASP A 307 9.49 3.28 26.17
N GLN A 308 10.01 3.03 24.97
CA GLN A 308 9.22 2.41 23.88
C GLN A 308 8.86 0.93 24.12
N LYS A 309 9.61 0.21 24.99
CA LYS A 309 9.34 -1.21 25.31
C LYS A 309 8.00 -1.37 26.05
N ASP A 310 7.68 -0.41 26.91
CA ASP A 310 6.51 -0.45 27.77
C ASP A 310 5.40 0.53 27.33
N ASN A 311 5.65 1.38 26.32
CA ASN A 311 4.74 2.40 25.86
C ASN A 311 4.45 2.27 24.36
N ARG A 312 3.35 1.57 24.04
CA ARG A 312 2.91 1.32 22.66
C ARG A 312 2.62 2.62 21.88
N VAL A 313 2.09 3.66 22.54
CA VAL A 313 1.82 4.95 21.89
C VAL A 313 3.13 5.61 21.42
N LEU A 314 4.17 5.55 22.26
CA LEU A 314 5.49 6.07 21.90
C LEU A 314 6.10 5.27 20.73
N PHE A 315 5.96 3.95 20.76
CA PHE A 315 6.43 3.08 19.68
C PHE A 315 5.75 3.44 18.35
N ASP A 316 4.42 3.56 18.34
CA ASP A 316 3.65 3.91 17.14
C ASP A 316 4.03 5.32 16.60
N GLN A 317 4.29 6.28 17.49
CA GLN A 317 4.78 7.63 17.10
C GLN A 317 6.15 7.59 16.45
N ILE A 318 7.08 6.81 16.97
CA ILE A 318 8.43 6.64 16.41
C ILE A 318 8.36 5.97 15.03
N GLU A 319 7.52 4.96 14.87
CA GLU A 319 7.31 4.28 13.60
C GLU A 319 6.74 5.24 12.55
N GLN A 320 5.69 6.01 12.89
CA GLN A 320 5.11 7.01 12.00
C GLN A 320 6.11 8.09 11.59
N LEU A 321 6.91 8.59 12.54
CA LEU A 321 7.95 9.58 12.25
C LEU A 321 9.04 9.00 11.34
N THR A 322 9.45 7.77 11.57
CA THR A 322 10.45 7.09 10.73
C THR A 322 10.00 6.99 9.28
N ILE A 323 8.74 6.63 9.05
CA ILE A 323 8.15 6.58 7.71
C ILE A 323 8.16 7.96 7.06
N ARG A 324 7.64 9.00 7.75
CA ARG A 324 7.59 10.38 7.23
C ARG A 324 8.96 10.97 6.91
N ILE A 325 9.95 10.72 7.79
CA ILE A 325 11.32 11.18 7.57
C ILE A 325 11.92 10.52 6.33
N ARG A 326 11.72 9.23 6.14
CA ARG A 326 12.20 8.52 4.95
C ARG A 326 11.52 8.94 3.66
N GLU A 327 10.25 9.34 3.71
CA GLU A 327 9.51 9.84 2.55
C GLU A 327 9.95 11.24 2.12
N ARG A 328 10.51 12.05 3.05
CA ARG A 328 10.94 13.44 2.80
C ARG A 328 12.46 13.65 2.72
N SER A 329 13.23 12.59 2.86
CA SER A 329 14.71 12.63 2.77
C SER A 329 15.24 12.45 1.33
#